data_40c679665b14aae24107a0ff7a8b092a
#
_entry.id   40c679665b14aae24107a0ff7a8b092a
#
_cell.length_a   1.000
_cell.length_b   1.000
_cell.length_c   1.000
_cell.angle_alpha   90.00
_cell.angle_beta   90.00
_cell.angle_gamma   90.00
#
_symmetry.space_group_name_H-M   'P 1'
#
loop_
_entity.id
_entity.type
_entity.pdbx_description
1 polymer ?
#
loop_
_entity_poly.entity_id
_entity_poly.type
_entity_poly.pdbx_seq_one_letter_code
_entity_poly.pdbx_strand_id
1 'polypeptide(L)'
;MLTLYFAPGASSMAPHIALHEVGAAFEAIPVSFHRNETRSAEFLAVNPEGKVPTLLIDGRALTEVAGILYFLARRYPEARLLPQDDPEAEARVVSWMSFVAATIHPARRQGLDHAMQVYALADARLDASGWASGDYSIADIHLFRLYWRFAASLKPPQGSFPRLEAHHARMMARPAVIRTIAAEATVGYELPA
;
A
#
# COMPACT_ATOMS: atom_id res chain seq x y z
N MET A 1 -8.77 19.02 6.27
CA MET A 1 -7.77 18.94 5.19
C MET A 1 -6.96 17.66 5.38
N LEU A 2 -6.63 16.94 4.30
CA LEU A 2 -5.77 15.75 4.34
C LEU A 2 -4.39 16.10 3.81
N THR A 3 -3.33 15.70 4.52
CA THR A 3 -1.93 15.85 4.06
C THR A 3 -1.21 14.52 4.22
N LEU A 4 -0.70 13.97 3.12
CA LEU A 4 0.06 12.71 3.12
C LEU A 4 1.56 12.99 3.07
N TYR A 5 2.29 12.56 4.10
CA TYR A 5 3.75 12.44 4.01
C TYR A 5 4.12 11.10 3.42
N PHE A 6 4.91 11.12 2.33
CA PHE A 6 5.25 9.92 1.58
C PHE A 6 6.71 9.90 1.14
N ALA A 7 7.23 8.72 0.86
CA ALA A 7 8.46 8.54 0.11
C ALA A 7 8.15 7.67 -1.13
N PRO A 8 8.59 8.06 -2.34
CA PRO A 8 8.24 7.37 -3.57
C PRO A 8 8.52 5.86 -3.52
N GLY A 9 7.52 5.05 -3.86
CA GLY A 9 7.58 3.58 -3.84
C GLY A 9 7.66 2.94 -2.45
N ALA A 10 7.72 3.73 -1.36
CA ALA A 10 7.65 3.20 0.01
C ALA A 10 6.22 2.70 0.33
N SER A 11 6.00 2.21 1.56
CA SER A 11 4.66 1.76 1.99
C SER A 11 3.59 2.84 1.88
N SER A 12 3.99 4.10 1.85
CA SER A 12 3.13 5.27 1.61
C SER A 12 2.48 5.31 0.22
N MET A 13 2.99 4.57 -0.77
CA MET A 13 2.34 4.43 -2.07
C MET A 13 0.91 3.84 -1.94
N ALA A 14 0.67 2.95 -1.01
CA ALA A 14 -0.66 2.37 -0.83
C ALA A 14 -1.71 3.42 -0.36
N PRO A 15 -1.51 4.21 0.72
CA PRO A 15 -2.38 5.34 1.01
C PRO A 15 -2.46 6.40 -0.10
N HIS A 16 -1.40 6.63 -0.83
CA HIS A 16 -1.39 7.56 -1.96
C HIS A 16 -2.34 7.11 -3.08
N ILE A 17 -2.30 5.81 -3.42
CA ILE A 17 -3.27 5.19 -4.35
C ILE A 17 -4.70 5.34 -3.80
N ALA A 18 -4.91 5.01 -2.52
CA ALA A 18 -6.23 5.07 -1.92
C ALA A 18 -6.83 6.48 -1.92
N LEU A 19 -6.03 7.52 -1.67
CA LEU A 19 -6.48 8.92 -1.76
C LEU A 19 -6.96 9.27 -3.17
N HIS A 20 -6.28 8.79 -4.20
CA HIS A 20 -6.72 8.93 -5.59
C HIS A 20 -7.96 8.09 -5.92
N GLU A 21 -8.08 6.88 -5.36
CA GLU A 21 -9.27 6.01 -5.57
C GLU A 21 -10.54 6.64 -4.99
N VAL A 22 -10.44 7.24 -3.80
CA VAL A 22 -11.59 7.88 -3.16
C VAL A 22 -11.87 9.29 -3.68
N GLY A 23 -11.05 9.81 -4.59
CA GLY A 23 -11.21 11.16 -5.13
C GLY A 23 -11.05 12.27 -4.09
N ALA A 24 -10.32 12.02 -3.01
CA ALA A 24 -10.10 13.01 -1.97
C ALA A 24 -9.24 14.18 -2.45
N ALA A 25 -9.55 15.38 -1.99
CA ALA A 25 -8.62 16.51 -2.05
C ALA A 25 -7.58 16.37 -0.94
N PHE A 26 -6.31 16.34 -1.29
CA PHE A 26 -5.20 16.19 -0.34
C PHE A 26 -3.94 16.89 -0.83
N GLU A 27 -3.05 17.19 0.10
CA GLU A 27 -1.69 17.61 -0.15
C GLU A 27 -0.76 16.41 0.00
N ALA A 28 0.25 16.26 -0.89
CA ALA A 28 1.26 15.21 -0.80
C ALA A 28 2.64 15.83 -0.59
N ILE A 29 3.27 15.55 0.55
CA ILE A 29 4.58 16.06 0.94
C ILE A 29 5.60 14.93 0.86
N PRO A 30 6.58 15.00 -0.06
CA PRO A 30 7.62 14.01 -0.16
C PRO A 30 8.62 14.12 1.00
N VAL A 31 9.12 12.97 1.46
CA VAL A 31 10.15 12.84 2.51
C VAL A 31 11.29 12.00 1.94
N SER A 32 12.49 12.56 1.90
CA SER A 32 13.68 11.91 1.34
C SER A 32 14.37 11.01 2.36
N PHE A 33 14.59 9.75 1.98
CA PHE A 33 15.41 8.83 2.75
C PHE A 33 16.90 9.15 2.62
N HIS A 34 17.36 9.58 1.43
CA HIS A 34 18.76 9.92 1.20
C HIS A 34 19.19 11.14 2.01
N ARG A 35 18.31 12.12 2.20
CA ARG A 35 18.55 13.28 3.07
C ARG A 35 18.23 13.01 4.54
N ASN A 36 17.85 11.79 4.88
CA ASN A 36 17.47 11.39 6.24
C ASN A 36 16.33 12.26 6.85
N GLU A 37 15.44 12.77 6.02
CA GLU A 37 14.36 13.68 6.44
C GLU A 37 13.36 13.04 7.39
N THR A 38 13.21 11.70 7.37
CA THR A 38 12.40 10.97 8.34
C THR A 38 12.93 11.12 9.79
N ARG A 39 14.14 11.63 9.96
CA ARG A 39 14.80 11.88 11.25
C ARG A 39 15.00 13.35 11.53
N SER A 40 14.51 14.25 10.69
CA SER A 40 14.53 15.67 10.94
C SER A 40 13.62 16.04 12.12
N ALA A 41 13.95 17.12 12.82
CA ALA A 41 13.14 17.61 13.94
C ALA A 41 11.71 17.94 13.50
N GLU A 42 11.57 18.50 12.30
CA GLU A 42 10.30 18.88 11.70
C GLU A 42 9.41 17.65 11.47
N PHE A 43 9.98 16.59 10.86
CA PHE A 43 9.20 15.38 10.60
C PHE A 43 8.91 14.59 11.88
N LEU A 44 9.85 14.52 12.82
CA LEU A 44 9.65 13.86 14.11
C LEU A 44 8.58 14.57 14.98
N ALA A 45 8.39 15.88 14.81
CA ALA A 45 7.26 16.59 15.42
C ALA A 45 5.90 16.17 14.83
N VAL A 46 5.87 15.71 13.57
CA VAL A 46 4.67 15.17 12.90
C VAL A 46 4.45 13.70 13.25
N ASN A 47 5.50 12.90 13.19
CA ASN A 47 5.49 11.47 13.51
C ASN A 47 6.75 11.07 14.28
N PRO A 48 6.66 10.90 15.61
CA PRO A 48 7.82 10.53 16.45
C PRO A 48 8.47 9.20 16.08
N GLU A 49 7.78 8.31 15.36
CA GLU A 49 8.36 7.07 14.87
C GLU A 49 9.34 7.28 13.70
N GLY A 50 9.28 8.43 13.04
CA GLY A 50 10.12 8.74 11.90
C GLY A 50 9.87 7.80 10.71
N LYS A 51 8.60 7.53 10.40
CA LYS A 51 8.18 6.61 9.34
C LYS A 51 7.13 7.22 8.43
N VAL A 52 7.14 6.80 7.18
CA VAL A 52 6.05 7.03 6.22
C VAL A 52 5.32 5.71 5.94
N PRO A 53 3.99 5.73 5.68
CA PRO A 53 3.11 6.90 5.57
C PRO A 53 2.78 7.55 6.90
N THR A 54 2.53 8.85 6.84
CA THR A 54 1.81 9.59 7.88
C THR A 54 0.74 10.42 7.19
N LEU A 55 -0.52 10.23 7.56
CA LEU A 55 -1.64 11.03 7.08
C LEU A 55 -2.05 12.02 8.17
N LEU A 56 -1.96 13.32 7.88
CA LEU A 56 -2.59 14.31 8.74
C LEU A 56 -4.07 14.48 8.38
N ILE A 57 -4.92 14.42 9.39
CA ILE A 57 -6.36 14.68 9.31
C ILE A 57 -6.62 15.93 10.17
N ASP A 58 -6.76 17.07 9.51
CA ASP A 58 -6.91 18.35 10.20
C ASP A 58 -5.81 18.58 11.26
N GLY A 59 -4.56 18.31 10.88
CA GLY A 59 -3.38 18.46 11.73
C GLY A 59 -3.09 17.29 12.69
N ARG A 60 -3.96 16.29 12.81
CA ARG A 60 -3.76 15.11 13.66
C ARG A 60 -3.18 13.95 12.86
N ALA A 61 -2.07 13.40 13.30
CA ALA A 61 -1.39 12.32 12.62
C ALA A 61 -2.12 10.98 12.79
N LEU A 62 -2.31 10.27 11.68
CA LEU A 62 -2.67 8.86 11.61
C LEU A 62 -1.53 8.11 10.93
N THR A 63 -1.03 7.07 11.56
CA THR A 63 0.06 6.24 11.07
C THR A 63 -0.42 4.83 10.73
N GLU A 64 0.49 3.99 10.23
CA GLU A 64 0.26 2.63 9.77
C GLU A 64 -0.63 2.54 8.52
N VAL A 65 -0.12 1.84 7.51
CA VAL A 65 -0.80 1.68 6.20
C VAL A 65 -2.23 1.14 6.38
N ALA A 66 -2.38 0.10 7.19
CA ALA A 66 -3.69 -0.54 7.38
C ALA A 66 -4.70 0.41 8.01
N GLY A 67 -4.28 1.20 9.03
CA GLY A 67 -5.12 2.18 9.68
C GLY A 67 -5.55 3.31 8.74
N ILE A 68 -4.60 3.81 7.95
CA ILE A 68 -4.88 4.89 6.97
C ILE A 68 -5.83 4.39 5.87
N LEU A 69 -5.59 3.22 5.32
CA LEU A 69 -6.46 2.63 4.29
C LEU A 69 -7.87 2.37 4.82
N TYR A 70 -7.98 1.82 6.03
CA TYR A 70 -9.28 1.61 6.68
C TYR A 70 -10.02 2.93 6.91
N PHE A 71 -9.33 3.95 7.43
CA PHE A 71 -9.91 5.28 7.62
C PHE A 71 -10.46 5.84 6.30
N LEU A 72 -9.68 5.79 5.22
CA LEU A 72 -10.11 6.31 3.92
C LEU A 72 -11.33 5.55 3.38
N ALA A 73 -11.35 4.22 3.47
CA ALA A 73 -12.47 3.40 3.03
C ALA A 73 -13.77 3.70 3.81
N ARG A 74 -13.65 3.94 5.13
CA ARG A 74 -14.80 4.29 5.99
C ARG A 74 -15.24 5.72 5.81
N ARG A 75 -14.33 6.65 5.52
CA ARG A 75 -14.61 8.08 5.31
C ARG A 75 -15.28 8.35 3.96
N TYR A 76 -14.99 7.50 2.96
CA TYR A 76 -15.48 7.64 1.59
C TYR A 76 -16.14 6.33 1.14
N PRO A 77 -17.31 5.97 1.73
CA PRO A 77 -17.97 4.68 1.47
C PRO A 77 -18.42 4.51 0.01
N GLU A 78 -18.66 5.61 -0.69
CA GLU A 78 -19.01 5.63 -2.10
C GLU A 78 -17.94 5.04 -3.03
N ALA A 79 -16.68 5.04 -2.60
CA ALA A 79 -15.58 4.42 -3.32
C ALA A 79 -15.58 2.88 -3.24
N ARG A 80 -16.40 2.30 -2.37
CA ARG A 80 -16.57 0.84 -2.17
C ARG A 80 -15.24 0.08 -1.98
N LEU A 81 -14.32 0.69 -1.25
CA LEU A 81 -13.02 0.08 -0.93
C LEU A 81 -13.07 -0.88 0.27
N LEU A 82 -14.24 -1.00 0.89
CA LEU A 82 -14.52 -1.92 1.99
C LEU A 82 -15.96 -2.41 1.84
N PRO A 83 -16.23 -3.71 2.13
CA PRO A 83 -17.61 -4.21 2.16
C PRO A 83 -18.50 -3.38 3.10
N GLN A 84 -19.74 -3.15 2.69
CA GLN A 84 -20.74 -2.44 3.48
C GLN A 84 -21.79 -3.44 3.98
N ASP A 85 -22.18 -3.31 5.23
CA ASP A 85 -23.26 -4.10 5.85
C ASP A 85 -23.02 -5.63 5.86
N ASP A 86 -21.76 -6.08 5.68
CA ASP A 86 -21.33 -7.47 5.79
C ASP A 86 -20.09 -7.56 6.67
N PRO A 87 -20.24 -7.78 7.98
CA PRO A 87 -19.13 -7.88 8.93
C PRO A 87 -18.15 -9.01 8.64
N GLU A 88 -18.62 -10.12 8.04
CA GLU A 88 -17.75 -11.24 7.68
C GLU A 88 -16.86 -10.87 6.48
N ALA A 89 -17.43 -10.27 5.44
CA ALA A 89 -16.66 -9.81 4.30
C ALA A 89 -15.66 -8.71 4.73
N GLU A 90 -16.07 -7.76 5.59
CA GLU A 90 -15.15 -6.77 6.15
C GLU A 90 -14.00 -7.42 6.94
N ALA A 91 -14.30 -8.43 7.78
CA ALA A 91 -13.29 -9.15 8.54
C ALA A 91 -12.30 -9.90 7.63
N ARG A 92 -12.74 -10.42 6.49
CA ARG A 92 -11.84 -11.03 5.48
C ARG A 92 -10.87 -10.00 4.89
N VAL A 93 -11.32 -8.79 4.60
CA VAL A 93 -10.45 -7.69 4.15
C VAL A 93 -9.44 -7.34 5.25
N VAL A 94 -9.87 -7.19 6.51
CA VAL A 94 -8.99 -6.91 7.65
C VAL A 94 -7.97 -8.04 7.87
N SER A 95 -8.39 -9.32 7.69
CA SER A 95 -7.49 -10.48 7.74
C SER A 95 -6.40 -10.41 6.66
N TRP A 96 -6.74 -9.95 5.45
CA TRP A 96 -5.74 -9.68 4.42
C TRP A 96 -4.80 -8.53 4.80
N MET A 97 -5.33 -7.43 5.33
CA MET A 97 -4.52 -6.30 5.79
C MET A 97 -3.49 -6.72 6.83
N SER A 98 -3.90 -7.55 7.80
CA SER A 98 -3.01 -8.13 8.81
C SER A 98 -1.94 -9.04 8.20
N PHE A 99 -2.34 -9.94 7.27
CA PHE A 99 -1.41 -10.83 6.57
C PHE A 99 -0.39 -10.04 5.75
N VAL A 100 -0.82 -9.01 5.05
CA VAL A 100 0.06 -8.13 4.26
C VAL A 100 1.06 -7.42 5.16
N ALA A 101 0.62 -6.86 6.29
CA ALA A 101 1.47 -6.12 7.21
C ALA A 101 2.46 -7.01 7.98
N ALA A 102 1.98 -8.15 8.50
CA ALA A 102 2.75 -8.98 9.41
C ALA A 102 3.59 -10.07 8.71
N THR A 103 3.15 -10.53 7.53
CA THR A 103 3.79 -11.66 6.86
C THR A 103 4.46 -11.23 5.54
N ILE A 104 3.73 -10.57 4.64
CA ILE A 104 4.28 -10.22 3.33
C ILE A 104 5.32 -9.08 3.45
N HIS A 105 5.01 -8.03 4.22
CA HIS A 105 5.88 -6.85 4.31
C HIS A 105 7.30 -7.18 4.79
N PRO A 106 7.53 -7.97 5.85
CA PRO A 106 8.87 -8.33 6.28
C PRO A 106 9.56 -9.37 5.39
N ALA A 107 8.82 -10.14 4.57
CA ALA A 107 9.36 -11.29 3.83
C ALA A 107 10.55 -10.93 2.93
N ARG A 108 10.46 -9.80 2.21
CA ARG A 108 11.55 -9.36 1.31
C ARG A 108 12.89 -9.14 2.04
N ARG A 109 12.85 -8.70 3.30
CA ARG A 109 14.07 -8.46 4.10
C ARG A 109 14.74 -9.76 4.58
N GLN A 110 14.01 -10.88 4.51
CA GLN A 110 14.51 -12.19 4.93
C GLN A 110 15.15 -12.97 3.77
N GLY A 111 15.30 -12.33 2.59
CA GLY A 111 15.93 -12.93 1.41
C GLY A 111 14.92 -13.49 0.40
N LEU A 112 15.46 -13.85 -0.78
CA LEU A 112 14.63 -14.26 -1.91
C LEU A 112 13.84 -15.54 -1.62
N ASP A 113 14.47 -16.57 -1.07
CA ASP A 113 13.82 -17.89 -0.86
C ASP A 113 12.63 -17.77 0.10
N HIS A 114 12.79 -17.02 1.19
CA HIS A 114 11.70 -16.79 2.12
C HIS A 114 10.59 -15.94 1.47
N ALA A 115 10.97 -14.90 0.74
CA ALA A 115 10.00 -14.07 0.01
C ALA A 115 9.21 -14.92 -1.00
N MET A 116 9.86 -15.78 -1.77
CA MET A 116 9.20 -16.69 -2.72
C MET A 116 8.14 -17.57 -2.03
N GLN A 117 8.47 -18.15 -0.87
CA GLN A 117 7.50 -18.95 -0.09
C GLN A 117 6.28 -18.14 0.36
N VAL A 118 6.53 -16.94 0.89
CA VAL A 118 5.45 -16.06 1.38
C VAL A 118 4.57 -15.57 0.22
N TYR A 119 5.15 -15.20 -0.91
CA TYR A 119 4.37 -14.79 -2.08
C TYR A 119 3.61 -15.95 -2.74
N ALA A 120 4.12 -17.19 -2.66
CA ALA A 120 3.35 -18.36 -3.07
C ALA A 120 2.10 -18.57 -2.19
N LEU A 121 2.21 -18.33 -0.88
CA LEU A 121 1.03 -18.34 0.01
C LEU A 121 0.04 -17.22 -0.35
N ALA A 122 0.54 -16.03 -0.67
CA ALA A 122 -0.32 -14.92 -1.08
C ALA A 122 -1.01 -15.21 -2.43
N ASP A 123 -0.29 -15.80 -3.40
CA ASP A 123 -0.84 -16.21 -4.69
C ASP A 123 -1.98 -17.23 -4.51
N ALA A 124 -1.76 -18.25 -3.69
CA ALA A 124 -2.77 -19.28 -3.39
C ALA A 124 -3.97 -18.72 -2.62
N ARG A 125 -3.77 -17.68 -1.80
CA ARG A 125 -4.82 -17.07 -0.97
C ARG A 125 -5.74 -16.12 -1.73
N LEU A 126 -5.37 -15.62 -2.90
CA LEU A 126 -6.24 -14.76 -3.71
C LEU A 126 -7.58 -15.44 -3.99
N ASP A 127 -8.67 -14.68 -3.98
CA ASP A 127 -10.00 -15.19 -4.32
C ASP A 127 -10.09 -15.56 -5.81
N ALA A 128 -11.05 -16.42 -6.16
CA ALA A 128 -11.30 -16.84 -7.55
C ALA A 128 -11.66 -15.66 -8.48
N SER A 129 -12.19 -14.56 -7.93
CA SER A 129 -12.43 -13.30 -8.66
C SER A 129 -11.14 -12.62 -9.14
N GLY A 130 -9.99 -13.02 -8.58
CA GLY A 130 -8.68 -12.41 -8.81
C GLY A 130 -8.42 -11.15 -7.98
N TRP A 131 -9.27 -10.85 -6.98
CA TRP A 131 -9.03 -9.88 -5.94
C TRP A 131 -8.65 -10.58 -4.62
N ALA A 132 -8.23 -9.81 -3.63
CA ALA A 132 -7.81 -10.34 -2.34
C ALA A 132 -8.97 -11.05 -1.61
N SER A 133 -10.18 -10.50 -1.68
CA SER A 133 -11.32 -10.95 -0.86
C SER A 133 -12.67 -10.82 -1.60
N GLY A 134 -12.74 -11.31 -2.83
CA GLY A 134 -13.96 -11.28 -3.65
C GLY A 134 -14.05 -10.01 -4.49
N ASP A 135 -14.30 -8.87 -3.89
CA ASP A 135 -14.33 -7.57 -4.57
C ASP A 135 -13.04 -6.76 -4.33
N TYR A 136 -12.80 -5.79 -5.24
CA TYR A 136 -11.71 -4.85 -5.08
C TYR A 136 -11.83 -4.05 -3.77
N SER A 137 -10.74 -3.99 -3.02
CA SER A 137 -10.73 -3.39 -1.68
C SER A 137 -9.39 -2.76 -1.30
N ILE A 138 -9.32 -2.19 -0.10
CA ILE A 138 -8.06 -1.71 0.50
C ILE A 138 -7.00 -2.82 0.63
N ALA A 139 -7.41 -4.08 0.71
CA ALA A 139 -6.46 -5.20 0.76
C ALA A 139 -5.68 -5.34 -0.55
N ASP A 140 -6.33 -5.11 -1.69
CA ASP A 140 -5.71 -5.15 -3.01
C ASP A 140 -4.70 -4.02 -3.19
N ILE A 141 -5.03 -2.83 -2.71
CA ILE A 141 -4.12 -1.66 -2.74
C ILE A 141 -2.86 -1.95 -1.92
N HIS A 142 -3.02 -2.52 -0.72
CA HIS A 142 -1.90 -2.85 0.17
C HIS A 142 -1.04 -3.98 -0.41
N LEU A 143 -1.65 -5.05 -0.91
CA LEU A 143 -0.98 -6.17 -1.55
C LEU A 143 -0.22 -5.73 -2.80
N PHE A 144 -0.87 -4.94 -3.67
CA PHE A 144 -0.27 -4.45 -4.92
C PHE A 144 1.06 -3.74 -4.65
N ARG A 145 1.11 -2.80 -3.71
CA ARG A 145 2.33 -2.05 -3.42
C ARG A 145 3.47 -2.99 -3.03
N LEU A 146 3.21 -4.02 -2.24
CA LEU A 146 4.26 -4.94 -1.81
C LEU A 146 4.73 -5.85 -2.95
N TYR A 147 3.80 -6.37 -3.75
CA TYR A 147 4.16 -7.17 -4.91
C TYR A 147 4.90 -6.35 -5.97
N TRP A 148 4.45 -5.12 -6.25
CA TRP A 148 5.12 -4.18 -7.14
C TRP A 148 6.59 -3.97 -6.73
N ARG A 149 6.83 -3.76 -5.44
CA ARG A 149 8.19 -3.59 -4.91
C ARG A 149 9.01 -4.88 -4.96
N PHE A 150 8.41 -6.02 -4.63
CA PHE A 150 9.05 -7.33 -4.67
C PHE A 150 9.48 -7.67 -6.09
N ALA A 151 8.58 -7.54 -7.05
CA ALA A 151 8.85 -7.85 -8.46
C ALA A 151 9.98 -6.98 -9.03
N ALA A 152 10.02 -5.68 -8.68
CA ALA A 152 11.05 -4.76 -9.13
C ALA A 152 12.43 -5.02 -8.50
N SER A 153 12.47 -5.39 -7.19
CA SER A 153 13.73 -5.49 -6.43
C SER A 153 14.36 -6.88 -6.47
N LEU A 154 13.58 -7.93 -6.30
CA LEU A 154 14.09 -9.32 -6.24
C LEU A 154 13.90 -10.10 -7.55
N LYS A 155 13.12 -9.56 -8.50
CA LYS A 155 12.95 -10.07 -9.87
C LYS A 155 12.67 -11.58 -9.90
N PRO A 156 11.60 -12.09 -9.27
CA PRO A 156 11.27 -13.50 -9.31
C PRO A 156 11.09 -13.96 -10.76
N PRO A 157 11.34 -15.25 -11.07
CA PRO A 157 11.07 -15.78 -12.40
C PRO A 157 9.62 -15.52 -12.81
N GLN A 158 9.41 -15.13 -14.06
CA GLN A 158 8.07 -14.92 -14.62
C GLN A 158 7.26 -16.23 -14.54
N GLY A 159 5.98 -16.11 -14.19
CA GLY A 159 5.10 -17.26 -14.01
C GLY A 159 5.18 -17.93 -12.64
N SER A 160 6.05 -17.42 -11.73
CA SER A 160 6.14 -17.95 -10.37
C SER A 160 4.86 -17.76 -9.56
N PHE A 161 4.11 -16.69 -9.83
CA PHE A 161 2.90 -16.29 -9.09
C PHE A 161 1.80 -15.84 -10.06
N PRO A 162 1.18 -16.77 -10.83
CA PRO A 162 0.33 -16.39 -11.95
C PRO A 162 -0.91 -15.56 -11.53
N ARG A 163 -1.44 -15.79 -10.33
CA ARG A 163 -2.60 -15.05 -9.83
C ARG A 163 -2.19 -13.65 -9.35
N LEU A 164 -1.05 -13.52 -8.66
CA LEU A 164 -0.50 -12.22 -8.27
C LEU A 164 -0.02 -11.41 -9.47
N GLU A 165 0.54 -12.05 -10.49
CA GLU A 165 0.92 -11.40 -11.75
C GLU A 165 -0.31 -10.83 -12.46
N ALA A 166 -1.39 -11.61 -12.54
CA ALA A 166 -2.67 -11.14 -13.09
C ALA A 166 -3.28 -10.01 -12.24
N HIS A 167 -3.28 -10.14 -10.91
CA HIS A 167 -3.71 -9.09 -9.98
C HIS A 167 -2.89 -7.82 -10.18
N HIS A 168 -1.57 -7.93 -10.25
CA HIS A 168 -0.68 -6.80 -10.49
C HIS A 168 -1.00 -6.09 -11.81
N ALA A 169 -1.20 -6.83 -12.90
CA ALA A 169 -1.57 -6.26 -14.20
C ALA A 169 -2.90 -5.49 -14.13
N ARG A 170 -3.91 -6.04 -13.44
CA ARG A 170 -5.20 -5.34 -13.21
C ARG A 170 -5.01 -4.06 -12.41
N MET A 171 -4.19 -4.09 -11.36
CA MET A 171 -3.88 -2.92 -10.54
C MET A 171 -3.14 -1.85 -11.34
N MET A 172 -2.15 -2.22 -12.16
CA MET A 172 -1.41 -1.29 -13.02
C MET A 172 -2.30 -0.56 -14.03
N ALA A 173 -3.43 -1.15 -14.44
CA ALA A 173 -4.40 -0.52 -15.35
C ALA A 173 -5.34 0.48 -14.63
N ARG A 174 -5.34 0.56 -13.31
CA ARG A 174 -6.24 1.47 -12.57
C ARG A 174 -5.78 2.93 -12.65
N PRO A 175 -6.70 3.86 -12.95
CA PRO A 175 -6.34 5.29 -13.07
C PRO A 175 -5.65 5.87 -11.81
N ALA A 176 -6.05 5.44 -10.61
CA ALA A 176 -5.44 5.89 -9.36
C ALA A 176 -3.99 5.41 -9.22
N VAL A 177 -3.70 4.16 -9.62
CA VAL A 177 -2.34 3.60 -9.62
C VAL A 177 -1.46 4.35 -10.62
N ILE A 178 -1.96 4.57 -11.84
CA ILE A 178 -1.25 5.31 -12.88
C ILE A 178 -0.91 6.73 -12.40
N ARG A 179 -1.88 7.44 -11.81
CA ARG A 179 -1.66 8.80 -11.27
C ARG A 179 -0.63 8.79 -10.15
N THR A 180 -0.71 7.84 -9.22
CA THR A 180 0.24 7.74 -8.11
C THR A 180 1.65 7.47 -8.60
N ILE A 181 1.83 6.49 -9.50
CA ILE A 181 3.16 6.18 -10.06
C ILE A 181 3.73 7.39 -10.79
N ALA A 182 2.94 8.09 -11.60
CA ALA A 182 3.37 9.28 -12.31
C ALA A 182 3.78 10.41 -11.33
N ALA A 183 2.97 10.66 -10.30
CA ALA A 183 3.28 11.68 -9.30
C ALA A 183 4.55 11.34 -8.49
N GLU A 184 4.70 10.09 -8.06
CA GLU A 184 5.89 9.66 -7.31
C GLU A 184 7.16 9.64 -8.17
N ALA A 185 7.04 9.33 -9.46
CA ALA A 185 8.16 9.34 -10.40
C ALA A 185 8.74 10.74 -10.60
N THR A 186 7.95 11.82 -10.50
CA THR A 186 8.45 13.19 -10.60
C THR A 186 9.36 13.58 -9.43
N VAL A 187 9.18 12.95 -8.27
CA VAL A 187 10.03 13.14 -7.09
C VAL A 187 11.31 12.29 -7.19
N GLY A 188 11.19 11.10 -7.77
CA GLY A 188 12.27 10.13 -7.90
C GLY A 188 12.26 9.08 -6.77
N TYR A 189 12.62 7.84 -7.14
CA TYR A 189 12.64 6.70 -6.21
C TYR A 189 13.98 6.58 -5.50
N GLU A 190 13.97 6.62 -4.17
CA GLU A 190 15.15 6.52 -3.30
C GLU A 190 15.18 5.20 -2.51
N LEU A 191 14.43 4.19 -2.91
CA LEU A 191 14.31 2.97 -2.13
C LEU A 191 15.62 2.18 -2.17
N PRO A 192 16.09 1.69 -1.01
CA PRO A 192 17.22 0.76 -0.99
C PRO A 192 16.88 -0.49 -1.78
N ALA A 193 17.92 -1.06 -2.40
CA ALA A 193 17.83 -2.26 -3.24
C ALA A 193 17.21 -3.45 -2.48
#